data_8a533d99ab40f6e0e1988f0818b0a80d
#
_entry.id   8a533d99ab40f6e0e1988f0818b0a80d
#
_cell.length_a   1.000
_cell.length_b   1.000
_cell.length_c   1.000
_cell.angle_alpha   90.00
_cell.angle_beta   90.00
_cell.angle_gamma   90.00
#
_symmetry.space_group_name_H-M   'P 1'
#
loop_
_entity.id
_entity.type
_entity.pdbx_description
1 polymer ?
#
loop_
_entity_poly.entity_id
_entity_poly.type
_entity_poly.pdbx_seq_one_letter_code
_entity_poly.pdbx_strand_id
1 'polypeptide(L)'
;MKKNRTFHKRKVWTVFLLCAAMMLGLAGRLVYLMGFRSDYYYQKAQDLHERERSIKAARGKILDARGNVLASNKTVCTVSVIHSQIKEPEKIISLLSQKLELSEESIRKKVEKVSSIERIKTNVDKAVGDEIRKTGLSGVKVDEDYKRYYPYHSLASKVLGFTGADNQGIIGLEVQYEEILSGEAGKILTTTDARGIELDGIGESREEPEAGNTLRTSLDISIQEYVQQAAKKVMEEKEAERVSILLMNPQNGEIYACVNVPEFDLNQPFTLNTEVDTSGLSPEKKQELLNQMWRNPCLNDTYEPGSTFKIITMAAGLEEGVVSMEDRFYCPGYKLVDDRRIHCANRRGHGSQNFVEGAQNSCNPVFIEVGLRLGVEKYYKYFRKFGLLEKTGIDLPGEAGTIMHQAKNMGNVELATVSFGQSFQITPIQLATTVSSLINGGRRITPHFGVAVEDENGEVIQELEYPVKTGVLSEETSEKIRYILEKVVSQGSGKNAAIEGYTIGGKTATSQTLPRSANRYISSFLGFAPAENPQVLALCIIHDPKGIYYGGTIAAPVVRTIFENVLPYMGINGRNQEE
;
A
#
# COMPACT_ATOMS: atom_id res chain seq x y z
N MET A 1 56.42 16.19 -86.71
CA MET A 1 56.00 16.77 -85.42
C MET A 1 54.48 17.08 -85.30
N LYS A 2 53.62 16.63 -86.17
CA LYS A 2 52.13 16.88 -86.03
C LYS A 2 51.34 15.81 -85.25
N LYS A 3 51.87 14.60 -85.09
CA LYS A 3 51.18 13.50 -84.41
C LYS A 3 51.06 13.64 -82.86
N ASN A 4 51.99 14.29 -82.18
CA ASN A 4 52.01 14.46 -80.75
C ASN A 4 50.96 15.47 -80.21
N ARG A 5 50.69 16.54 -81.01
CA ARG A 5 49.70 17.57 -80.57
C ARG A 5 48.26 17.07 -80.55
N THR A 6 47.88 16.15 -81.44
CA THR A 6 46.54 15.55 -81.46
C THR A 6 46.34 14.51 -80.35
N PHE A 7 47.39 13.80 -79.94
CA PHE A 7 47.37 12.83 -78.90
C PHE A 7 47.24 13.49 -77.50
N HIS A 8 47.92 14.63 -77.31
CA HIS A 8 47.75 15.41 -76.06
C HIS A 8 46.37 16.07 -75.97
N LYS A 9 45.81 16.57 -77.04
CA LYS A 9 44.47 17.15 -77.06
C LYS A 9 43.42 16.12 -76.72
N ARG A 10 43.51 14.89 -77.22
CA ARG A 10 42.57 13.78 -76.84
C ARG A 10 42.66 13.42 -75.37
N LYS A 11 43.84 13.33 -74.79
CA LYS A 11 44.03 13.07 -73.37
C LYS A 11 43.43 14.19 -72.48
N VAL A 12 43.65 15.45 -72.87
CA VAL A 12 43.08 16.61 -72.19
C VAL A 12 41.53 16.58 -72.24
N TRP A 13 40.97 16.27 -73.42
CA TRP A 13 39.52 16.11 -73.56
C TRP A 13 38.98 14.94 -72.80
N THR A 14 39.65 13.80 -72.66
CA THR A 14 39.25 12.65 -71.85
C THR A 14 39.22 12.99 -70.37
N VAL A 15 40.28 13.69 -69.91
CA VAL A 15 40.32 14.16 -68.49
C VAL A 15 39.23 15.18 -68.25
N PHE A 16 38.98 16.13 -69.17
CA PHE A 16 37.90 17.10 -69.03
C PHE A 16 36.50 16.43 -68.96
N LEU A 17 36.26 15.46 -69.86
CA LEU A 17 34.98 14.69 -69.82
C LEU A 17 34.83 13.90 -68.54
N LEU A 18 35.91 13.31 -68.04
CA LEU A 18 35.91 12.60 -66.76
C LEU A 18 35.58 13.54 -65.57
N CYS A 19 36.22 14.71 -65.55
CA CYS A 19 35.93 15.74 -64.54
C CYS A 19 34.49 16.28 -64.66
N ALA A 20 34.02 16.52 -65.88
CA ALA A 20 32.62 16.95 -66.09
C ALA A 20 31.59 15.89 -65.68
N ALA A 21 31.83 14.61 -66.00
CA ALA A 21 30.98 13.50 -65.54
C ALA A 21 30.98 13.36 -64.02
N MET A 22 32.14 13.55 -63.39
CA MET A 22 32.24 13.54 -61.92
C MET A 22 31.50 14.73 -61.29
N MET A 23 31.61 15.93 -61.86
CA MET A 23 30.87 17.11 -61.42
C MET A 23 29.35 16.94 -61.63
N LEU A 24 28.90 16.38 -62.73
CA LEU A 24 27.50 16.07 -63.01
C LEU A 24 26.96 15.00 -62.00
N GLY A 25 27.77 13.99 -61.70
CA GLY A 25 27.43 12.98 -60.68
C GLY A 25 27.29 13.60 -59.28
N LEU A 26 28.19 14.50 -58.89
CA LEU A 26 28.12 15.24 -57.63
C LEU A 26 26.90 16.18 -57.62
N ALA A 27 26.65 16.91 -58.70
CA ALA A 27 25.46 17.77 -58.79
C ALA A 27 24.16 16.96 -58.73
N GLY A 28 24.08 15.83 -59.44
CA GLY A 28 22.95 14.91 -59.37
C GLY A 28 22.75 14.33 -57.96
N ARG A 29 23.85 13.99 -57.27
CA ARG A 29 23.80 13.55 -55.88
C ARG A 29 23.31 14.64 -54.92
N LEU A 30 23.74 15.89 -55.17
CA LEU A 30 23.29 17.03 -54.36
C LEU A 30 21.78 17.29 -54.54
N VAL A 31 21.32 17.28 -55.81
CA VAL A 31 19.87 17.41 -56.12
C VAL A 31 19.06 16.26 -55.47
N TYR A 32 19.58 15.05 -55.52
CA TYR A 32 18.95 13.91 -54.85
C TYR A 32 18.86 14.12 -53.31
N LEU A 33 19.94 14.57 -52.70
CA LEU A 33 19.96 14.82 -51.24
C LEU A 33 19.06 16.01 -50.87
N MET A 34 19.08 17.10 -51.63
CA MET A 34 18.33 18.32 -51.34
C MET A 34 16.86 18.25 -51.76
N GLY A 35 16.51 17.45 -52.78
CA GLY A 35 15.13 17.33 -53.28
C GLY A 35 14.40 16.09 -52.75
N PHE A 36 15.02 14.92 -52.86
CA PHE A 36 14.34 13.64 -52.54
C PHE A 36 14.58 13.14 -51.11
N ARG A 37 15.66 13.58 -50.47
CA ARG A 37 16.00 13.22 -49.10
C ARG A 37 16.04 14.40 -48.13
N SER A 38 15.55 15.56 -48.57
CA SER A 38 15.54 16.78 -47.76
C SER A 38 14.87 16.54 -46.42
N ASP A 39 13.64 16.00 -46.41
CA ASP A 39 12.87 15.78 -45.19
C ASP A 39 13.55 14.80 -44.23
N TYR A 40 14.17 13.75 -44.76
CA TYR A 40 14.93 12.79 -43.94
C TYR A 40 16.13 13.44 -43.26
N TYR A 41 16.89 14.26 -43.99
CA TYR A 41 18.06 14.92 -43.41
C TYR A 41 17.67 16.12 -42.54
N TYR A 42 16.55 16.77 -42.85
CA TYR A 42 15.97 17.82 -42.02
C TYR A 42 15.54 17.26 -40.66
N GLN A 43 14.77 16.18 -40.65
CA GLN A 43 14.38 15.49 -39.40
C GLN A 43 15.62 15.04 -38.61
N LYS A 44 16.59 14.43 -39.28
CA LYS A 44 17.82 13.97 -38.63
C LYS A 44 18.69 15.11 -38.10
N ALA A 45 18.67 16.27 -38.72
CA ALA A 45 19.33 17.48 -38.23
C ALA A 45 18.53 18.07 -37.05
N GLN A 46 17.22 18.06 -37.13
CA GLN A 46 16.31 18.50 -36.07
C GLN A 46 16.52 17.63 -34.82
N ASP A 47 16.51 16.30 -34.93
CA ASP A 47 16.80 15.36 -33.84
C ASP A 47 18.20 15.59 -33.21
N LEU A 48 19.16 16.08 -33.95
CA LEU A 48 20.50 16.39 -33.46
C LEU A 48 20.60 17.76 -32.77
N HIS A 49 19.73 18.70 -33.13
CA HIS A 49 19.74 20.08 -32.66
C HIS A 49 18.61 20.35 -31.64
N GLU A 50 17.59 19.54 -31.61
CA GLU A 50 16.53 19.63 -30.59
C GLU A 50 16.94 18.85 -29.36
N ARG A 51 16.84 19.51 -28.20
CA ARG A 51 17.04 18.91 -26.91
C ARG A 51 15.73 18.89 -26.17
N GLU A 52 15.23 17.69 -25.95
CA GLU A 52 14.03 17.47 -25.14
C GLU A 52 14.40 17.40 -23.65
N ARG A 53 13.73 18.21 -22.83
CA ARG A 53 13.77 18.13 -21.38
C ARG A 53 12.36 17.88 -20.88
N SER A 54 12.18 16.86 -20.06
CA SER A 54 10.90 16.57 -19.41
C SER A 54 10.70 17.49 -18.21
N ILE A 55 9.49 18.05 -18.10
CA ILE A 55 9.01 18.78 -16.92
C ILE A 55 8.11 17.81 -16.17
N LYS A 56 8.43 17.55 -14.90
CA LYS A 56 7.59 16.68 -14.09
C LYS A 56 6.23 17.30 -13.85
N ALA A 57 5.17 16.50 -13.97
CA ALA A 57 3.83 16.89 -13.56
C ALA A 57 3.72 16.98 -12.03
N ALA A 58 2.86 17.84 -11.55
CA ALA A 58 2.44 17.83 -10.16
C ALA A 58 1.61 16.56 -9.92
N ARG A 59 2.00 15.75 -8.94
CA ARG A 59 1.27 14.53 -8.59
C ARG A 59 -0.05 14.87 -7.93
N GLY A 60 -1.13 14.17 -8.25
CA GLY A 60 -2.45 14.33 -7.65
C GLY A 60 -2.43 14.19 -6.13
N LYS A 61 -3.36 14.82 -5.44
CA LYS A 61 -3.47 14.71 -3.97
C LYS A 61 -4.07 13.37 -3.58
N ILE A 62 -3.82 12.95 -2.35
CA ILE A 62 -4.58 11.89 -1.68
C ILE A 62 -5.34 12.56 -0.54
N LEU A 63 -6.66 12.40 -0.53
CA LEU A 63 -7.56 12.98 0.47
C LEU A 63 -8.17 11.87 1.34
N ASP A 64 -8.50 12.23 2.57
CA ASP A 64 -9.34 11.38 3.42
C ASP A 64 -10.84 11.49 3.02
N ALA A 65 -11.70 10.74 3.71
CA ALA A 65 -13.14 10.73 3.45
C ALA A 65 -13.80 12.10 3.63
N ARG A 66 -13.20 13.01 4.39
CA ARG A 66 -13.69 14.37 4.68
C ARG A 66 -13.03 15.47 3.85
N GLY A 67 -12.12 15.09 2.94
CA GLY A 67 -11.39 16.04 2.08
C GLY A 67 -10.11 16.61 2.73
N ASN A 68 -9.66 16.09 3.87
CA ASN A 68 -8.38 16.48 4.44
C ASN A 68 -7.22 15.89 3.61
N VAL A 69 -6.16 16.67 3.43
CA VAL A 69 -5.03 16.29 2.59
C VAL A 69 -4.10 15.31 3.33
N LEU A 70 -4.02 14.07 2.86
CA LEU A 70 -3.11 13.02 3.35
C LEU A 70 -1.76 13.06 2.66
N ALA A 71 -1.75 13.36 1.35
CA ALA A 71 -0.53 13.54 0.55
C ALA A 71 -0.72 14.65 -0.47
N SER A 72 0.32 15.49 -0.62
CA SER A 72 0.36 16.61 -1.56
C SER A 72 1.78 16.80 -2.11
N ASN A 73 2.01 17.90 -2.82
CA ASN A 73 3.32 18.26 -3.33
C ASN A 73 3.84 19.53 -2.64
N LYS A 74 5.13 19.54 -2.34
CA LYS A 74 5.86 20.76 -1.99
C LYS A 74 6.70 21.16 -3.20
N THR A 75 6.57 22.41 -3.65
CA THR A 75 7.44 22.94 -4.72
C THR A 75 8.86 23.03 -4.20
N VAL A 76 9.78 22.45 -4.95
CA VAL A 76 11.22 22.43 -4.71
C VAL A 76 11.95 22.79 -5.99
N CYS A 77 13.28 22.87 -5.97
CA CYS A 77 14.09 23.10 -7.15
C CYS A 77 15.12 21.99 -7.33
N THR A 78 15.43 21.69 -8.59
CA THR A 78 16.58 20.89 -8.97
C THR A 78 17.65 21.81 -9.55
N VAL A 79 18.83 21.80 -8.95
CA VAL A 79 19.98 22.60 -9.40
C VAL A 79 20.90 21.73 -10.24
N SER A 80 21.15 22.16 -11.47
CA SER A 80 22.00 21.46 -12.45
C SER A 80 23.01 22.42 -13.07
N VAL A 81 24.07 21.88 -13.67
CA VAL A 81 25.04 22.67 -14.43
C VAL A 81 25.19 22.13 -15.86
N ILE A 82 25.41 23.03 -16.82
CA ILE A 82 25.67 22.72 -18.21
C ILE A 82 27.12 23.08 -18.49
N HIS A 83 28.00 22.10 -18.59
CA HIS A 83 29.44 22.28 -18.70
C HIS A 83 29.85 23.24 -19.84
N SER A 84 29.24 23.12 -21.00
CA SER A 84 29.56 23.97 -22.18
C SER A 84 29.23 25.46 -22.01
N GLN A 85 28.36 25.81 -21.06
CA GLN A 85 27.90 27.17 -20.75
C GLN A 85 28.64 27.81 -19.58
N ILE A 86 29.45 27.05 -18.84
CA ILE A 86 30.18 27.55 -17.65
C ILE A 86 31.27 28.51 -18.08
N LYS A 87 31.18 29.76 -17.61
CA LYS A 87 32.21 30.79 -17.84
C LYS A 87 33.11 31.01 -16.62
N GLU A 88 32.56 30.86 -15.40
CA GLU A 88 33.24 31.19 -14.15
C GLU A 88 33.14 30.00 -13.15
N PRO A 89 33.88 28.89 -13.38
CA PRO A 89 33.71 27.66 -12.61
C PRO A 89 33.93 27.85 -11.09
N GLU A 90 34.95 28.62 -10.68
CA GLU A 90 35.26 28.83 -9.26
C GLU A 90 34.15 29.58 -8.54
N LYS A 91 33.51 30.56 -9.17
CA LYS A 91 32.38 31.28 -8.59
C LYS A 91 31.16 30.36 -8.42
N ILE A 92 30.90 29.49 -9.40
CA ILE A 92 29.83 28.52 -9.36
C ILE A 92 30.08 27.53 -8.24
N ILE A 93 31.30 26.99 -8.11
CA ILE A 93 31.65 26.02 -7.07
C ILE A 93 31.45 26.63 -5.68
N SER A 94 31.99 27.82 -5.45
CA SER A 94 31.88 28.51 -4.16
C SER A 94 30.43 28.85 -3.81
N LEU A 95 29.65 29.41 -4.76
CA LEU A 95 28.23 29.73 -4.55
C LEU A 95 27.40 28.49 -4.21
N LEU A 96 27.53 27.43 -5.03
CA LEU A 96 26.74 26.21 -4.85
C LEU A 96 27.15 25.46 -3.58
N SER A 97 28.44 25.48 -3.22
CA SER A 97 28.92 24.90 -1.95
C SER A 97 28.25 25.57 -0.77
N GLN A 98 28.27 26.90 -0.74
CA GLN A 98 27.69 27.69 0.35
C GLN A 98 26.17 27.55 0.42
N LYS A 99 25.45 27.63 -0.72
CA LYS A 99 23.99 27.62 -0.75
C LYS A 99 23.36 26.24 -0.61
N LEU A 100 24.06 25.20 -1.09
CA LEU A 100 23.53 23.83 -1.06
C LEU A 100 24.12 22.98 0.07
N GLU A 101 25.03 23.53 0.88
CA GLU A 101 25.71 22.82 1.97
C GLU A 101 26.39 21.52 1.53
N LEU A 102 27.07 21.59 0.37
CA LEU A 102 27.84 20.48 -0.20
C LEU A 102 29.32 20.82 -0.19
N SER A 103 30.20 19.80 -0.12
CA SER A 103 31.64 20.02 -0.19
C SER A 103 32.04 20.55 -1.57
N GLU A 104 32.97 21.52 -1.60
CA GLU A 104 33.50 22.07 -2.86
C GLU A 104 34.08 20.99 -3.78
N GLU A 105 34.72 19.97 -3.21
CA GLU A 105 35.28 18.85 -3.96
C GLU A 105 34.19 18.06 -4.73
N SER A 106 33.04 17.81 -4.07
CA SER A 106 31.90 17.13 -4.70
C SER A 106 31.31 17.94 -5.85
N ILE A 107 31.17 19.25 -5.66
CA ILE A 107 30.63 20.15 -6.68
C ILE A 107 31.62 20.30 -7.82
N ARG A 108 32.92 20.50 -7.53
CA ARG A 108 34.00 20.61 -8.53
C ARG A 108 34.00 19.42 -9.47
N LYS A 109 33.94 18.21 -8.92
CA LYS A 109 33.88 16.97 -9.72
C LYS A 109 32.71 16.95 -10.70
N LYS A 110 31.56 17.54 -10.32
CA LYS A 110 30.38 17.63 -11.19
C LYS A 110 30.46 18.78 -12.17
N VAL A 111 30.98 19.95 -11.78
CA VAL A 111 31.17 21.14 -12.62
C VAL A 111 32.21 20.91 -13.71
N GLU A 112 33.30 20.21 -13.41
CA GLU A 112 34.38 19.89 -14.35
C GLU A 112 34.05 18.70 -15.26
N LYS A 113 33.01 17.93 -14.95
CA LYS A 113 32.59 16.80 -15.78
C LYS A 113 32.03 17.29 -17.11
N VAL A 114 32.67 16.87 -18.21
CA VAL A 114 32.18 17.17 -19.55
C VAL A 114 30.89 16.38 -19.81
N SER A 115 29.78 17.03 -19.59
CA SER A 115 28.45 16.48 -19.81
C SER A 115 27.50 17.56 -20.32
N SER A 116 26.46 17.16 -21.01
CA SER A 116 25.45 18.08 -21.52
C SER A 116 24.66 18.77 -20.41
N ILE A 117 24.38 18.05 -19.31
CA ILE A 117 23.81 18.55 -18.07
C ILE A 117 24.23 17.62 -16.93
N GLU A 118 24.62 18.18 -15.80
CA GLU A 118 24.96 17.42 -14.59
C GLU A 118 24.14 17.93 -13.41
N ARG A 119 23.40 17.04 -12.78
CA ARG A 119 22.55 17.35 -11.64
C ARG A 119 23.41 17.50 -10.37
N ILE A 120 23.40 18.69 -9.76
CA ILE A 120 24.16 18.99 -8.54
C ILE A 120 23.39 18.51 -7.31
N LYS A 121 22.13 19.01 -7.13
CA LYS A 121 21.27 18.67 -6.00
C LYS A 121 19.79 18.75 -6.40
N THR A 122 19.02 17.79 -5.98
CA THR A 122 17.54 17.76 -6.09
C THR A 122 16.92 18.17 -4.75
N ASN A 123 15.60 18.41 -4.74
CA ASN A 123 14.84 18.75 -3.55
C ASN A 123 15.41 19.96 -2.79
N VAL A 124 15.93 20.96 -3.50
CA VAL A 124 16.39 22.22 -2.95
C VAL A 124 15.17 23.09 -2.64
N ASP A 125 15.13 23.71 -1.46
CA ASP A 125 14.03 24.62 -1.13
C ASP A 125 13.89 25.73 -2.15
N LYS A 126 12.65 26.09 -2.52
CA LYS A 126 12.35 27.08 -3.56
C LYS A 126 13.05 28.41 -3.29
N ALA A 127 13.09 28.87 -2.02
CA ALA A 127 13.77 30.12 -1.65
C ALA A 127 15.26 30.09 -2.01
N VAL A 128 15.96 28.98 -1.71
CA VAL A 128 17.37 28.79 -2.05
C VAL A 128 17.56 28.68 -3.57
N GLY A 129 16.68 27.97 -4.25
CA GLY A 129 16.69 27.87 -5.71
C GLY A 129 16.53 29.24 -6.39
N ASP A 130 15.59 30.05 -5.91
CA ASP A 130 15.34 31.41 -6.42
C ASP A 130 16.54 32.36 -6.15
N GLU A 131 17.21 32.21 -4.99
CA GLU A 131 18.45 32.94 -4.73
C GLU A 131 19.57 32.58 -5.72
N ILE A 132 19.75 31.27 -6.00
CA ILE A 132 20.74 30.82 -6.97
C ILE A 132 20.38 31.33 -8.37
N ARG A 133 19.11 31.26 -8.77
CA ARG A 133 18.61 31.75 -10.08
C ARG A 133 18.88 33.25 -10.25
N LYS A 134 18.68 34.07 -9.21
CA LYS A 134 18.93 35.51 -9.21
C LYS A 134 20.39 35.90 -9.47
N THR A 135 21.36 35.00 -9.23
CA THR A 135 22.78 35.30 -9.48
C THR A 135 23.11 35.37 -10.97
N GLY A 136 22.30 34.80 -11.86
CA GLY A 136 22.45 34.82 -13.29
C GLY A 136 23.74 34.17 -13.81
N LEU A 137 24.39 33.28 -13.04
CA LEU A 137 25.65 32.63 -13.44
C LEU A 137 25.42 31.70 -14.64
N SER A 138 26.16 31.99 -15.72
CA SER A 138 26.09 31.20 -16.95
C SER A 138 26.47 29.75 -16.71
N GLY A 139 25.66 28.81 -17.18
CA GLY A 139 25.85 27.37 -16.99
C GLY A 139 25.21 26.79 -15.72
N VAL A 140 24.59 27.61 -14.89
CA VAL A 140 23.77 27.13 -13.76
C VAL A 140 22.30 27.16 -14.15
N LYS A 141 21.63 26.03 -14.06
CA LYS A 141 20.17 25.88 -14.27
C LYS A 141 19.49 25.54 -12.95
N VAL A 142 18.35 26.17 -12.73
CA VAL A 142 17.48 25.92 -11.55
C VAL A 142 16.08 25.68 -12.09
N ASP A 143 15.72 24.42 -12.17
CA ASP A 143 14.41 24.01 -12.65
C ASP A 143 13.47 23.79 -11.45
N GLU A 144 12.20 24.19 -11.59
CA GLU A 144 11.18 23.87 -10.60
C GLU A 144 10.90 22.35 -10.64
N ASP A 145 10.68 21.77 -9.48
CA ASP A 145 10.44 20.35 -9.28
C ASP A 145 9.42 20.17 -8.15
N TYR A 146 8.90 18.99 -7.97
CA TYR A 146 7.95 18.65 -6.94
C TYR A 146 8.51 17.54 -6.07
N LYS A 147 8.40 17.75 -4.74
CA LYS A 147 8.65 16.71 -3.73
C LYS A 147 7.35 16.32 -3.08
N ARG A 148 7.07 15.02 -3.01
CA ARG A 148 5.91 14.52 -2.30
C ARG A 148 6.00 14.88 -0.81
N TYR A 149 4.89 15.30 -0.23
CA TYR A 149 4.79 15.77 1.14
C TYR A 149 3.56 15.18 1.83
N TYR A 150 3.78 14.65 3.04
CA TYR A 150 2.78 14.00 3.87
C TYR A 150 2.62 14.81 5.16
N PRO A 151 1.52 15.60 5.29
CA PRO A 151 1.31 16.51 6.43
C PRO A 151 1.30 15.80 7.78
N TYR A 152 0.83 14.56 7.83
CA TYR A 152 0.67 13.77 9.05
C TYR A 152 1.82 12.80 9.31
N HIS A 153 2.95 12.98 8.63
CA HIS A 153 4.19 12.23 8.84
C HIS A 153 4.02 10.72 8.83
N SER A 154 3.79 10.09 9.99
CA SER A 154 3.71 8.64 10.13
C SER A 154 2.29 8.07 10.10
N LEU A 155 1.26 8.93 9.96
CA LEU A 155 -0.12 8.48 9.96
C LEU A 155 -0.43 7.63 8.72
N ALA A 156 -0.95 6.42 8.94
CA ALA A 156 -1.28 5.46 7.88
C ALA A 156 -0.10 5.19 6.91
N SER A 157 1.15 5.24 7.39
CA SER A 157 2.35 5.16 6.54
C SER A 157 2.39 3.92 5.65
N LYS A 158 1.93 2.78 6.16
CA LYS A 158 1.92 1.50 5.44
C LYS A 158 0.71 1.31 4.52
N VAL A 159 -0.21 2.27 4.51
CA VAL A 159 -1.35 2.35 3.59
C VAL A 159 -1.05 3.36 2.49
N LEU A 160 -0.74 4.61 2.87
CA LEU A 160 -0.45 5.66 1.89
C LEU A 160 0.74 5.28 1.02
N GLY A 161 1.82 4.79 1.64
CA GLY A 161 3.05 4.55 0.93
C GLY A 161 3.78 5.85 0.61
N PHE A 162 4.82 5.76 -0.22
CA PHE A 162 5.65 6.90 -0.58
C PHE A 162 6.13 6.82 -2.03
N THR A 163 6.65 7.94 -2.52
CA THR A 163 7.20 8.06 -3.88
C THR A 163 8.73 8.00 -3.89
N GLY A 164 9.28 7.56 -5.00
CA GLY A 164 10.70 7.59 -5.29
C GLY A 164 11.22 8.97 -5.73
N ALA A 165 12.49 9.03 -6.10
CA ALA A 165 13.15 10.27 -6.52
C ALA A 165 12.55 10.88 -7.80
N ASP A 166 12.01 10.06 -8.67
CA ASP A 166 11.37 10.50 -9.93
C ASP A 166 9.85 10.68 -9.79
N ASN A 167 9.35 10.81 -8.54
CA ASN A 167 7.96 11.02 -8.17
C ASN A 167 7.02 9.82 -8.47
N GLN A 168 7.57 8.65 -8.86
CA GLN A 168 6.80 7.41 -9.03
C GLN A 168 6.44 6.80 -7.68
N GLY A 169 5.26 6.20 -7.56
CA GLY A 169 4.84 5.44 -6.38
C GLY A 169 5.71 4.19 -6.16
N ILE A 170 6.12 3.93 -4.92
CA ILE A 170 6.95 2.76 -4.57
C ILE A 170 6.14 1.69 -3.84
N ILE A 171 5.33 2.08 -2.87
CA ILE A 171 4.45 1.19 -2.10
C ILE A 171 3.11 1.86 -1.84
N GLY A 172 2.15 1.12 -1.28
CA GLY A 172 0.88 1.63 -0.79
C GLY A 172 -0.04 2.15 -1.89
N LEU A 173 -0.92 3.10 -1.54
CA LEU A 173 -1.83 3.75 -2.47
C LEU A 173 -1.08 4.56 -3.53
N GLU A 174 0.09 5.09 -3.20
CA GLU A 174 0.92 5.82 -4.16
C GLU A 174 1.27 4.97 -5.39
N VAL A 175 1.64 3.71 -5.22
CA VAL A 175 1.92 2.82 -6.36
C VAL A 175 0.66 2.21 -6.95
N GLN A 176 -0.34 1.92 -6.14
CA GLN A 176 -1.60 1.30 -6.61
C GLN A 176 -2.37 2.22 -7.56
N TYR A 177 -2.36 3.51 -7.28
CA TYR A 177 -3.06 4.53 -8.06
C TYR A 177 -2.09 5.41 -8.89
N GLU A 178 -0.94 4.83 -9.29
CA GLU A 178 0.09 5.54 -10.07
C GLU A 178 -0.48 6.21 -11.32
N GLU A 179 -1.29 5.49 -12.11
CA GLU A 179 -1.88 5.99 -13.36
C GLU A 179 -2.79 7.21 -13.15
N ILE A 180 -3.45 7.30 -11.98
CA ILE A 180 -4.33 8.42 -11.63
C ILE A 180 -3.51 9.58 -11.08
N LEU A 181 -2.55 9.27 -10.21
CA LEU A 181 -1.83 10.27 -9.45
C LEU A 181 -0.65 10.92 -10.20
N SER A 182 0.00 10.23 -11.14
CA SER A 182 1.27 10.68 -11.76
C SER A 182 1.12 11.92 -12.63
N GLY A 183 -0.02 12.09 -13.31
CA GLY A 183 -0.21 13.11 -14.34
C GLY A 183 0.62 12.84 -15.60
N GLU A 184 0.61 13.77 -16.53
CA GLU A 184 1.37 13.71 -17.78
C GLU A 184 2.52 14.71 -17.75
N ALA A 185 3.76 14.22 -17.98
CA ALA A 185 4.93 15.07 -17.98
C ALA A 185 4.93 16.02 -19.18
N GLY A 186 5.22 17.28 -18.94
CA GLY A 186 5.44 18.27 -19.98
C GLY A 186 6.83 18.14 -20.61
N LYS A 187 7.03 18.86 -21.71
CA LYS A 187 8.28 18.83 -22.48
C LYS A 187 8.74 20.24 -22.82
N ILE A 188 10.04 20.45 -22.72
CA ILE A 188 10.71 21.64 -23.22
C ILE A 188 11.62 21.20 -24.38
N LEU A 189 11.34 21.70 -25.56
CA LEU A 189 12.17 21.52 -26.75
C LEU A 189 13.05 22.78 -26.94
N THR A 190 14.35 22.66 -26.75
CA THR A 190 15.31 23.72 -26.96
C THR A 190 16.18 23.38 -28.18
N THR A 191 16.38 24.36 -29.07
CA THR A 191 17.29 24.19 -30.21
C THR A 191 18.73 24.51 -29.78
N THR A 192 19.64 23.56 -30.00
CA THR A 192 21.05 23.68 -29.65
C THR A 192 21.94 23.69 -30.91
N ASP A 193 23.11 24.31 -30.81
CA ASP A 193 24.16 24.18 -31.85
C ASP A 193 24.80 22.77 -31.80
N ALA A 194 25.70 22.49 -32.75
CA ALA A 194 26.43 21.22 -32.82
C ALA A 194 27.34 20.93 -31.61
N ARG A 195 27.51 21.89 -30.69
CA ARG A 195 28.23 21.77 -29.41
C ARG A 195 27.29 21.61 -28.22
N GLY A 196 25.96 21.59 -28.44
CA GLY A 196 24.94 21.50 -27.41
C GLY A 196 24.70 22.81 -26.64
N ILE A 197 25.07 23.96 -27.21
CA ILE A 197 24.79 25.29 -26.65
C ILE A 197 23.44 25.75 -27.17
N GLU A 198 22.56 26.20 -26.30
CA GLU A 198 21.25 26.76 -26.66
C GLU A 198 21.44 27.97 -27.57
N LEU A 199 20.69 28.03 -28.67
CA LEU A 199 20.75 29.12 -29.63
C LEU A 199 19.85 30.27 -29.14
N ASP A 200 20.47 31.41 -28.82
CA ASP A 200 19.77 32.62 -28.45
C ASP A 200 18.83 33.09 -29.59
N GLY A 201 17.54 33.22 -29.32
CA GLY A 201 16.55 33.78 -30.23
C GLY A 201 15.76 32.80 -31.10
N ILE A 202 16.00 31.50 -31.02
CA ILE A 202 15.11 30.47 -31.56
C ILE A 202 14.25 30.01 -30.42
N GLY A 203 12.91 30.25 -30.52
CA GLY A 203 11.98 30.07 -29.41
C GLY A 203 12.01 28.66 -28.78
N GLU A 204 11.95 28.63 -27.48
CA GLU A 204 11.67 27.44 -26.69
C GLU A 204 10.22 26.99 -26.98
N SER A 205 10.02 25.76 -27.45
CA SER A 205 8.69 25.16 -27.51
C SER A 205 8.45 24.44 -26.20
N ARG A 206 7.35 24.80 -25.52
CA ARG A 206 7.03 24.25 -24.21
C ARG A 206 5.63 23.64 -24.25
N GLU A 207 5.54 22.36 -23.90
CA GLU A 207 4.31 21.68 -23.58
C GLU A 207 4.20 21.65 -22.05
N GLU A 208 3.16 22.28 -21.50
CA GLU A 208 2.95 22.30 -20.06
C GLU A 208 2.58 20.91 -19.55
N PRO A 209 3.07 20.50 -18.37
CA PRO A 209 2.68 19.23 -17.76
C PRO A 209 1.21 19.27 -17.31
N GLU A 210 0.51 18.17 -17.45
CA GLU A 210 -0.82 18.00 -16.89
C GLU A 210 -0.74 17.34 -15.51
N ALA A 211 -1.31 18.00 -14.48
CA ALA A 211 -1.29 17.49 -13.11
C ALA A 211 -2.08 16.19 -13.00
N GLY A 212 -1.64 15.29 -12.11
CA GLY A 212 -2.39 14.08 -11.78
C GLY A 212 -3.70 14.38 -11.05
N ASN A 213 -4.66 13.49 -11.21
CA ASN A 213 -5.96 13.58 -10.54
C ASN A 213 -5.85 13.23 -9.05
N THR A 214 -6.76 13.79 -8.27
CA THR A 214 -6.83 13.59 -6.82
C THR A 214 -7.56 12.29 -6.51
N LEU A 215 -7.01 11.49 -5.61
CA LEU A 215 -7.65 10.30 -5.06
C LEU A 215 -8.35 10.64 -3.75
N ARG A 216 -9.66 10.48 -3.67
CA ARG A 216 -10.41 10.47 -2.42
C ARG A 216 -10.45 9.06 -1.85
N THR A 217 -10.13 8.91 -0.56
CA THR A 217 -10.12 7.63 0.13
C THR A 217 -11.20 7.55 1.20
N SER A 218 -11.49 6.33 1.65
CA SER A 218 -12.36 6.03 2.80
C SER A 218 -11.67 6.23 4.15
N LEU A 219 -10.34 6.43 4.18
CA LEU A 219 -9.63 6.75 5.40
C LEU A 219 -10.23 7.99 6.06
N ASP A 220 -10.39 7.97 7.38
CA ASP A 220 -10.75 9.14 8.17
C ASP A 220 -9.62 9.43 9.15
N ILE A 221 -9.01 10.62 9.03
CA ILE A 221 -7.85 11.02 9.84
C ILE A 221 -8.16 10.90 11.33
N SER A 222 -9.32 11.38 11.77
CA SER A 222 -9.68 11.36 13.20
C SER A 222 -9.80 9.93 13.72
N ILE A 223 -10.44 9.04 12.94
CA ILE A 223 -10.54 7.62 13.29
C ILE A 223 -9.14 6.98 13.30
N GLN A 224 -8.33 7.24 12.27
CA GLN A 224 -6.98 6.70 12.15
C GLN A 224 -6.10 7.14 13.34
N GLU A 225 -6.19 8.39 13.79
CA GLU A 225 -5.46 8.91 14.95
C GLU A 225 -5.89 8.25 16.26
N TYR A 226 -7.21 8.12 16.51
CA TYR A 226 -7.73 7.42 17.70
C TYR A 226 -7.23 5.97 17.75
N VAL A 227 -7.31 5.28 16.62
CA VAL A 227 -6.86 3.89 16.52
C VAL A 227 -5.36 3.78 16.72
N GLN A 228 -4.58 4.71 16.17
CA GLN A 228 -3.12 4.73 16.32
C GLN A 228 -2.69 5.03 17.76
N GLN A 229 -3.37 5.93 18.45
CA GLN A 229 -3.13 6.21 19.86
C GLN A 229 -3.43 4.98 20.73
N ALA A 230 -4.57 4.31 20.51
CA ALA A 230 -4.93 3.09 21.20
C ALA A 230 -3.90 1.95 20.94
N ALA A 231 -3.43 1.81 19.70
CA ALA A 231 -2.44 0.83 19.32
C ALA A 231 -1.07 1.10 19.99
N LYS A 232 -0.60 2.35 19.97
CA LYS A 232 0.66 2.76 20.64
C LYS A 232 0.58 2.49 22.14
N LYS A 233 -0.51 2.90 22.77
CA LYS A 233 -0.71 2.72 24.21
C LYS A 233 -0.61 1.25 24.62
N VAL A 234 -1.33 0.34 23.95
CA VAL A 234 -1.26 -1.07 24.30
C VAL A 234 0.08 -1.71 23.92
N MET A 235 0.74 -1.24 22.85
CA MET A 235 2.09 -1.69 22.49
C MET A 235 3.10 -1.37 23.61
N GLU A 236 3.07 -0.17 24.16
CA GLU A 236 3.92 0.26 25.27
C GLU A 236 3.57 -0.46 26.57
N GLU A 237 2.28 -0.49 26.97
CA GLU A 237 1.82 -1.15 28.20
C GLU A 237 2.10 -2.66 28.26
N LYS A 238 2.17 -3.31 27.10
CA LYS A 238 2.39 -4.76 26.97
C LYS A 238 3.77 -5.11 26.45
N GLU A 239 4.64 -4.12 26.23
CA GLU A 239 5.94 -4.33 25.59
C GLU A 239 5.81 -5.26 24.38
N ALA A 240 4.75 -5.03 23.56
CA ALA A 240 4.43 -5.86 22.43
C ALA A 240 5.36 -5.57 21.26
N GLU A 241 5.70 -6.59 20.47
CA GLU A 241 6.55 -6.42 19.29
C GLU A 241 5.90 -5.48 18.26
N ARG A 242 4.60 -5.65 18.04
CA ARG A 242 3.80 -4.83 17.13
C ARG A 242 2.31 -4.94 17.45
N VAL A 243 1.54 -3.94 17.02
CA VAL A 243 0.08 -3.96 17.11
C VAL A 243 -0.50 -3.57 15.75
N SER A 244 -1.45 -4.38 15.27
CA SER A 244 -2.19 -4.11 14.03
C SER A 244 -3.67 -3.95 14.35
N ILE A 245 -4.29 -2.88 13.86
CA ILE A 245 -5.72 -2.63 14.06
C ILE A 245 -6.33 -2.20 12.73
N LEU A 246 -7.39 -2.90 12.31
CA LEU A 246 -8.16 -2.61 11.11
C LEU A 246 -9.59 -2.25 11.50
N LEU A 247 -10.09 -1.10 11.00
CA LEU A 247 -11.49 -0.71 11.06
C LEU A 247 -12.08 -0.62 9.67
N MET A 248 -13.20 -1.31 9.44
CA MET A 248 -13.88 -1.28 8.15
C MET A 248 -15.39 -1.26 8.28
N ASN A 249 -16.06 -0.77 7.27
CA ASN A 249 -17.50 -0.86 7.12
C ASN A 249 -17.89 -2.24 6.53
N PRO A 250 -18.59 -3.10 7.27
CA PRO A 250 -18.99 -4.39 6.74
C PRO A 250 -20.09 -4.30 5.68
N GLN A 251 -20.76 -3.15 5.51
CA GLN A 251 -21.87 -2.97 4.57
C GLN A 251 -21.43 -2.57 3.16
N ASN A 252 -20.29 -1.87 3.02
CA ASN A 252 -19.79 -1.40 1.72
C ASN A 252 -18.32 -1.76 1.43
N GLY A 253 -17.54 -2.23 2.43
CA GLY A 253 -16.15 -2.63 2.26
C GLY A 253 -15.12 -1.52 2.46
N GLU A 254 -15.53 -0.29 2.70
CA GLU A 254 -14.64 0.83 3.00
C GLU A 254 -13.80 0.60 4.25
N ILE A 255 -12.52 0.96 4.18
CA ILE A 255 -11.60 0.85 5.32
C ILE A 255 -11.38 2.25 5.90
N TYR A 256 -11.90 2.48 7.11
CA TYR A 256 -11.81 3.76 7.81
C TYR A 256 -10.45 3.99 8.46
N ALA A 257 -9.81 2.92 8.92
CA ALA A 257 -8.47 2.97 9.51
C ALA A 257 -7.73 1.63 9.35
N CYS A 258 -6.43 1.70 9.10
CA CYS A 258 -5.51 0.56 9.11
C CYS A 258 -4.20 0.98 9.75
N VAL A 259 -4.03 0.61 11.01
CA VAL A 259 -2.89 0.98 11.86
C VAL A 259 -1.97 -0.20 12.05
N ASN A 260 -0.68 0.03 11.94
CA ASN A 260 0.36 -0.99 12.14
C ASN A 260 1.57 -0.39 12.86
N VAL A 261 1.49 -0.27 14.17
CA VAL A 261 2.60 0.27 14.98
C VAL A 261 3.70 -0.78 15.23
N PRO A 262 4.99 -0.38 15.13
CA PRO A 262 5.48 0.98 14.86
C PRO A 262 5.34 1.39 13.39
N GLU A 263 4.91 2.63 13.18
CA GLU A 263 4.84 3.28 11.86
C GLU A 263 6.17 3.96 11.53
N PHE A 264 6.36 4.44 10.28
CA PHE A 264 7.55 5.19 9.85
C PHE A 264 7.18 6.56 9.27
N ASP A 265 8.11 7.52 9.26
CA ASP A 265 7.87 8.85 8.67
C ASP A 265 7.90 8.78 7.14
N LEU A 266 6.77 9.07 6.50
CA LEU A 266 6.60 9.11 5.05
C LEU A 266 7.47 10.18 4.35
N ASN A 267 7.83 11.25 5.06
CA ASN A 267 8.74 12.27 4.53
C ASN A 267 10.21 11.83 4.59
N GLN A 268 10.53 10.76 5.35
CA GLN A 268 11.86 10.17 5.49
C GLN A 268 11.82 8.64 5.38
N PRO A 269 11.25 8.05 4.32
CA PRO A 269 10.92 6.63 4.24
C PRO A 269 12.14 5.69 4.25
N PHE A 270 13.33 6.20 3.98
CA PHE A 270 14.59 5.44 3.99
C PHE A 270 15.36 5.53 5.32
N THR A 271 14.75 6.19 6.33
CA THR A 271 15.26 6.24 7.70
C THR A 271 14.56 5.17 8.53
N LEU A 272 15.31 4.23 9.11
CA LEU A 272 14.73 3.18 9.96
C LEU A 272 14.09 3.81 11.20
N ASN A 273 12.92 3.30 11.57
CA ASN A 273 12.16 3.71 12.75
C ASN A 273 12.54 2.92 14.02
N THR A 274 13.70 2.28 14.03
CA THR A 274 14.24 1.46 15.12
C THR A 274 15.61 1.98 15.55
N GLU A 275 15.96 1.80 16.83
CA GLU A 275 17.27 2.16 17.37
C GLU A 275 18.43 1.22 16.96
N VAL A 276 18.24 0.46 15.88
CA VAL A 276 19.27 -0.43 15.37
C VAL A 276 20.44 0.39 14.83
N ASP A 277 21.64 0.14 15.37
CA ASP A 277 22.87 0.72 14.81
C ASP A 277 23.10 0.20 13.39
N THR A 278 23.00 1.09 12.42
CA THR A 278 23.17 0.77 11.00
C THR A 278 24.57 0.99 10.47
N SER A 279 25.49 1.50 11.30
CA SER A 279 26.84 1.92 10.88
C SER A 279 27.71 0.78 10.35
N GLY A 280 27.42 -0.47 10.75
CA GLY A 280 28.15 -1.67 10.31
C GLY A 280 27.37 -2.60 9.37
N LEU A 281 26.16 -2.23 8.93
CA LEU A 281 25.34 -3.10 8.11
C LEU A 281 25.69 -3.02 6.63
N SER A 282 25.66 -4.17 5.94
CA SER A 282 25.76 -4.18 4.48
C SER A 282 24.54 -3.49 3.83
N PRO A 283 24.66 -2.96 2.59
CA PRO A 283 23.54 -2.36 1.87
C PRO A 283 22.32 -3.30 1.75
N GLU A 284 22.58 -4.60 1.52
CA GLU A 284 21.54 -5.62 1.39
C GLU A 284 20.78 -5.80 2.72
N LYS A 285 21.50 -5.82 3.85
CA LYS A 285 20.88 -5.96 5.17
C LYS A 285 20.07 -4.72 5.54
N LYS A 286 20.59 -3.53 5.20
CA LYS A 286 19.82 -2.27 5.38
C LYS A 286 18.55 -2.29 4.54
N GLN A 287 18.62 -2.74 3.29
CA GLN A 287 17.45 -2.84 2.42
C GLN A 287 16.43 -3.86 2.95
N GLU A 288 16.88 -4.98 3.52
CA GLU A 288 16.00 -5.96 4.16
C GLU A 288 15.23 -5.34 5.34
N LEU A 289 15.90 -4.58 6.20
CA LEU A 289 15.26 -3.88 7.32
C LEU A 289 14.25 -2.82 6.85
N LEU A 290 14.58 -2.07 5.82
CA LEU A 290 13.66 -1.12 5.19
C LEU A 290 12.42 -1.83 4.64
N ASN A 291 12.61 -2.93 3.91
CA ASN A 291 11.51 -3.73 3.38
C ASN A 291 10.61 -4.28 4.50
N GLN A 292 11.19 -4.69 5.64
CA GLN A 292 10.43 -5.12 6.82
C GLN A 292 9.64 -3.95 7.44
N MET A 293 10.26 -2.77 7.56
CA MET A 293 9.61 -1.57 8.08
C MET A 293 8.41 -1.14 7.23
N TRP A 294 8.53 -1.23 5.91
CA TRP A 294 7.49 -0.81 4.96
C TRP A 294 6.32 -1.79 4.84
N ARG A 295 6.49 -3.05 5.30
CA ARG A 295 5.43 -4.06 5.21
C ARG A 295 4.17 -3.62 5.96
N ASN A 296 3.01 -3.91 5.38
CA ASN A 296 1.71 -3.79 6.03
C ASN A 296 1.28 -5.17 6.56
N PRO A 297 1.42 -5.44 7.87
CA PRO A 297 1.08 -6.74 8.44
C PRO A 297 -0.38 -7.15 8.25
N CYS A 298 -1.30 -6.20 8.06
CA CYS A 298 -2.71 -6.53 7.80
C CYS A 298 -2.92 -7.24 6.45
N LEU A 299 -1.98 -7.04 5.50
CA LEU A 299 -2.07 -7.58 4.13
C LEU A 299 -0.94 -8.56 3.79
N ASN A 300 0.30 -8.20 4.17
CA ASN A 300 1.48 -8.91 3.70
C ASN A 300 1.87 -10.10 4.58
N ASP A 301 1.32 -10.19 5.80
CA ASP A 301 1.64 -11.24 6.76
C ASP A 301 0.43 -12.15 7.00
N THR A 302 0.70 -13.44 7.11
CA THR A 302 -0.30 -14.43 7.49
C THR A 302 -0.06 -14.89 8.92
N TYR A 303 -1.13 -15.26 9.60
CA TYR A 303 -1.09 -15.78 10.98
C TYR A 303 -2.17 -16.82 11.21
N GLU A 304 -2.02 -17.63 12.26
CA GLU A 304 -3.09 -18.51 12.73
C GLU A 304 -4.14 -17.66 13.45
N PRO A 305 -5.39 -17.53 12.95
CA PRO A 305 -6.39 -16.62 13.50
C PRO A 305 -6.91 -17.06 14.87
N GLY A 306 -6.67 -18.32 15.25
CA GLY A 306 -7.15 -18.87 16.50
C GLY A 306 -8.68 -18.80 16.64
N SER A 307 -9.18 -18.56 17.84
CA SER A 307 -10.61 -18.62 18.14
C SER A 307 -11.49 -17.59 17.43
N THR A 308 -10.94 -16.55 16.76
CA THR A 308 -11.74 -15.68 15.89
C THR A 308 -12.25 -16.46 14.67
N PHE A 309 -11.52 -17.47 14.23
CA PHE A 309 -11.93 -18.34 13.13
C PHE A 309 -13.15 -19.21 13.45
N LYS A 310 -13.50 -19.40 14.73
CA LYS A 310 -14.73 -20.11 15.14
C LYS A 310 -15.98 -19.47 14.56
N ILE A 311 -15.95 -18.18 14.23
CA ILE A 311 -17.05 -17.49 13.53
C ILE A 311 -17.32 -18.16 12.18
N ILE A 312 -16.27 -18.53 11.45
CA ILE A 312 -16.37 -19.18 10.14
C ILE A 312 -16.90 -20.61 10.28
N THR A 313 -16.40 -21.36 11.27
CA THR A 313 -16.89 -22.72 11.58
C THR A 313 -18.35 -22.70 12.02
N MET A 314 -18.75 -21.71 12.84
CA MET A 314 -20.14 -21.48 13.26
C MET A 314 -21.03 -21.21 12.04
N ALA A 315 -20.60 -20.31 11.16
CA ALA A 315 -21.35 -19.96 9.97
C ALA A 315 -21.58 -21.18 9.06
N ALA A 316 -20.52 -21.93 8.79
CA ALA A 316 -20.62 -23.14 7.99
C ALA A 316 -21.52 -24.21 8.62
N GLY A 317 -21.41 -24.40 9.94
CA GLY A 317 -22.20 -25.38 10.67
C GLY A 317 -23.70 -25.07 10.73
N LEU A 318 -24.04 -23.80 10.96
CA LEU A 318 -25.44 -23.34 11.01
C LEU A 318 -26.05 -23.33 9.58
N GLU A 319 -25.34 -22.86 8.58
CA GLU A 319 -25.81 -22.80 7.19
C GLU A 319 -26.04 -24.19 6.60
N GLU A 320 -25.20 -25.16 6.93
CA GLU A 320 -25.34 -26.55 6.46
C GLU A 320 -26.34 -27.37 7.32
N GLY A 321 -26.82 -26.78 8.43
CA GLY A 321 -27.77 -27.43 9.34
C GLY A 321 -27.18 -28.60 10.14
N VAL A 322 -25.84 -28.70 10.27
CA VAL A 322 -25.21 -29.76 11.11
C VAL A 322 -25.18 -29.42 12.59
N VAL A 323 -25.51 -28.18 12.92
CA VAL A 323 -25.69 -27.70 14.31
C VAL A 323 -26.81 -26.67 14.36
N SER A 324 -27.57 -26.69 15.48
CA SER A 324 -28.53 -25.67 15.89
C SER A 324 -28.07 -24.94 17.15
N MET A 325 -28.70 -23.82 17.48
CA MET A 325 -28.36 -23.05 18.70
C MET A 325 -28.64 -23.83 19.98
N GLU A 326 -29.62 -24.75 19.95
CA GLU A 326 -30.09 -25.56 21.05
C GLU A 326 -29.30 -26.85 21.25
N ASP A 327 -28.50 -27.26 20.25
CA ASP A 327 -27.68 -28.48 20.32
C ASP A 327 -26.81 -28.48 21.57
N ARG A 328 -26.82 -29.62 22.31
CA ARG A 328 -26.04 -29.76 23.53
C ARG A 328 -24.73 -30.50 23.31
N PHE A 329 -23.74 -30.03 23.99
CA PHE A 329 -22.36 -30.53 23.95
C PHE A 329 -21.83 -30.74 25.36
N TYR A 330 -20.88 -31.68 25.52
CA TYR A 330 -20.17 -31.87 26.76
C TYR A 330 -18.66 -31.63 26.58
N CYS A 331 -18.06 -30.79 27.40
CA CYS A 331 -16.63 -30.49 27.39
C CYS A 331 -15.96 -30.98 28.70
N PRO A 332 -15.20 -32.08 28.66
CA PRO A 332 -14.41 -32.54 29.80
C PRO A 332 -13.03 -31.86 29.91
N GLY A 333 -12.75 -30.78 29.13
CA GLY A 333 -11.48 -30.12 29.05
C GLY A 333 -10.61 -30.55 27.83
N TYR A 334 -11.09 -31.49 27.03
CA TYR A 334 -10.44 -31.96 25.80
C TYR A 334 -11.43 -32.68 24.87
N LYS A 335 -11.05 -32.90 23.63
CA LYS A 335 -11.69 -33.83 22.68
C LYS A 335 -10.66 -34.82 22.18
N LEU A 336 -11.01 -36.10 22.18
CA LEU A 336 -10.22 -37.14 21.52
C LEU A 336 -10.61 -37.17 20.04
N VAL A 337 -9.65 -37.04 19.15
CA VAL A 337 -9.81 -37.14 17.70
C VAL A 337 -8.74 -38.10 17.19
N ASP A 338 -9.20 -39.23 16.65
CA ASP A 338 -8.36 -40.38 16.38
C ASP A 338 -7.49 -40.75 17.60
N ASP A 339 -6.18 -40.73 17.52
CA ASP A 339 -5.25 -40.99 18.63
C ASP A 339 -4.81 -39.72 19.38
N ARG A 340 -5.30 -38.53 18.99
CA ARG A 340 -4.86 -37.23 19.51
C ARG A 340 -5.85 -36.66 20.54
N ARG A 341 -5.31 -36.22 21.66
CA ARG A 341 -6.06 -35.46 22.66
C ARG A 341 -5.87 -33.97 22.44
N ILE A 342 -6.89 -33.30 21.90
CA ILE A 342 -6.90 -31.85 21.66
C ILE A 342 -7.57 -31.16 22.83
N HIS A 343 -6.83 -30.25 23.49
CA HIS A 343 -7.28 -29.63 24.72
C HIS A 343 -8.13 -28.38 24.51
N CYS A 344 -9.09 -28.16 25.40
CA CYS A 344 -9.74 -26.89 25.58
C CYS A 344 -8.83 -25.89 26.31
N ALA A 345 -9.05 -24.59 26.12
CA ALA A 345 -8.37 -23.56 26.92
C ALA A 345 -8.66 -23.74 28.42
N ASN A 346 -9.91 -24.04 28.76
CA ASN A 346 -10.26 -24.49 30.12
C ASN A 346 -9.98 -25.99 30.26
N ARG A 347 -8.86 -26.34 30.87
CA ARG A 347 -8.43 -27.73 31.09
C ARG A 347 -9.33 -28.53 32.03
N ARG A 348 -10.11 -27.83 32.89
CA ARG A 348 -11.10 -28.47 33.79
C ARG A 348 -12.39 -28.83 33.06
N GLY A 349 -12.57 -28.29 31.84
CA GLY A 349 -13.79 -28.45 31.05
C GLY A 349 -14.85 -27.41 31.39
N HIS A 350 -15.83 -27.30 30.49
CA HIS A 350 -17.00 -26.43 30.65
C HIS A 350 -18.27 -27.22 31.07
N GLY A 351 -18.18 -28.56 31.13
CA GLY A 351 -19.32 -29.42 31.38
C GLY A 351 -20.34 -29.43 30.24
N SER A 352 -21.61 -29.58 30.59
CA SER A 352 -22.72 -29.54 29.62
C SER A 352 -23.06 -28.09 29.26
N GLN A 353 -23.16 -27.80 27.97
CA GLN A 353 -23.44 -26.47 27.44
C GLN A 353 -24.18 -26.59 26.11
N ASN A 354 -25.02 -25.62 25.76
CA ASN A 354 -25.57 -25.53 24.42
C ASN A 354 -24.57 -24.89 23.45
N PHE A 355 -24.94 -24.75 22.16
CA PHE A 355 -24.01 -24.21 21.15
C PHE A 355 -23.65 -22.74 21.40
N VAL A 356 -24.64 -21.93 21.85
CA VAL A 356 -24.43 -20.51 22.18
C VAL A 356 -23.46 -20.38 23.36
N GLU A 357 -23.66 -21.15 24.43
CA GLU A 357 -22.73 -21.19 25.57
C GLU A 357 -21.35 -21.69 25.19
N GLY A 358 -21.26 -22.64 24.23
CA GLY A 358 -20.01 -23.11 23.65
C GLY A 358 -19.24 -21.99 22.92
N ALA A 359 -19.94 -21.08 22.25
CA ALA A 359 -19.35 -19.90 21.61
C ALA A 359 -18.93 -18.84 22.65
N GLN A 360 -19.78 -18.57 23.67
CA GLN A 360 -19.49 -17.67 24.79
C GLN A 360 -18.21 -18.07 25.55
N ASN A 361 -18.09 -19.37 25.83
CA ASN A 361 -16.93 -19.96 26.51
C ASN A 361 -15.72 -20.16 25.57
N SER A 362 -15.87 -19.89 24.29
CA SER A 362 -14.83 -20.20 23.27
C SER A 362 -14.34 -21.66 23.34
N CYS A 363 -15.24 -22.61 23.54
CA CYS A 363 -14.96 -24.02 23.84
C CYS A 363 -14.43 -24.77 22.61
N ASN A 364 -13.15 -25.21 22.60
CA ASN A 364 -12.58 -25.97 21.49
C ASN A 364 -13.33 -27.27 21.18
N PRO A 365 -13.66 -28.16 22.15
CA PRO A 365 -14.40 -29.38 21.89
C PRO A 365 -15.72 -29.20 21.15
N VAL A 366 -16.46 -28.10 21.39
CA VAL A 366 -17.70 -27.80 20.66
C VAL A 366 -17.39 -27.54 19.17
N PHE A 367 -16.44 -26.69 18.88
CA PHE A 367 -16.11 -26.34 17.49
C PHE A 367 -15.40 -27.46 16.73
N ILE A 368 -14.63 -28.30 17.41
CA ILE A 368 -14.10 -29.56 16.87
C ILE A 368 -15.25 -30.48 16.44
N GLU A 369 -16.26 -30.66 17.31
CA GLU A 369 -17.43 -31.47 17.00
C GLU A 369 -18.18 -30.96 15.78
N VAL A 370 -18.42 -29.64 15.70
CA VAL A 370 -19.07 -29.01 14.53
C VAL A 370 -18.26 -29.22 13.25
N GLY A 371 -16.94 -29.03 13.31
CA GLY A 371 -16.06 -29.28 12.17
C GLY A 371 -16.08 -30.74 11.71
N LEU A 372 -16.05 -31.69 12.63
CA LEU A 372 -16.13 -33.12 12.32
C LEU A 372 -17.49 -33.50 11.74
N ARG A 373 -18.61 -32.90 12.22
CA ARG A 373 -19.95 -33.10 11.62
C ARG A 373 -20.05 -32.56 10.20
N LEU A 374 -19.36 -31.42 9.89
CA LEU A 374 -19.27 -30.90 8.53
C LEU A 374 -18.48 -31.84 7.63
N GLY A 375 -17.39 -32.41 8.14
CA GLY A 375 -16.44 -33.18 7.36
C GLY A 375 -15.60 -32.32 6.41
N VAL A 376 -14.52 -32.88 5.89
CA VAL A 376 -13.52 -32.17 5.09
C VAL A 376 -14.13 -31.55 3.83
N GLU A 377 -14.95 -32.29 3.10
CA GLU A 377 -15.51 -31.84 1.82
C GLU A 377 -16.39 -30.60 1.95
N LYS A 378 -17.35 -30.62 2.91
CA LYS A 378 -18.24 -29.49 3.15
C LYS A 378 -17.48 -28.31 3.75
N TYR A 379 -16.55 -28.58 4.65
CA TYR A 379 -15.72 -27.55 5.26
C TYR A 379 -14.92 -26.79 4.18
N TYR A 380 -14.31 -27.53 3.23
CA TYR A 380 -13.57 -26.95 2.12
C TYR A 380 -14.46 -26.20 1.13
N LYS A 381 -15.70 -26.66 0.90
CA LYS A 381 -16.73 -25.96 0.12
C LYS A 381 -17.00 -24.58 0.72
N TYR A 382 -17.14 -24.48 2.05
CA TYR A 382 -17.34 -23.20 2.75
C TYR A 382 -16.09 -22.32 2.75
N PHE A 383 -14.90 -22.89 2.89
CA PHE A 383 -13.66 -22.15 2.71
C PHE A 383 -13.64 -21.40 1.37
N ARG A 384 -14.01 -22.08 0.31
CA ARG A 384 -14.09 -21.49 -1.04
C ARG A 384 -15.24 -20.48 -1.14
N LYS A 385 -16.43 -20.83 -0.64
CA LYS A 385 -17.63 -20.00 -0.70
C LYS A 385 -17.42 -18.66 0.00
N PHE A 386 -16.74 -18.67 1.14
CA PHE A 386 -16.40 -17.51 1.93
C PHE A 386 -15.14 -16.76 1.42
N GLY A 387 -14.53 -17.22 0.32
CA GLY A 387 -13.38 -16.58 -0.33
C GLY A 387 -12.06 -16.70 0.43
N LEU A 388 -11.93 -17.68 1.36
CA LEU A 388 -10.71 -17.87 2.16
C LEU A 388 -9.54 -18.48 1.37
N LEU A 389 -9.78 -19.01 0.18
CA LEU A 389 -8.75 -19.59 -0.70
C LEU A 389 -8.27 -18.61 -1.79
N GLU A 390 -8.84 -17.43 -1.84
CA GLU A 390 -8.56 -16.38 -2.83
C GLU A 390 -8.12 -15.11 -2.09
N LYS A 391 -7.39 -14.22 -2.77
CA LYS A 391 -7.13 -12.88 -2.24
C LYS A 391 -8.42 -12.09 -2.13
N THR A 392 -8.45 -11.10 -1.24
CA THR A 392 -9.64 -10.25 -1.06
C THR A 392 -9.86 -9.33 -2.27
N GLY A 393 -8.81 -9.01 -2.99
CA GLY A 393 -8.82 -8.04 -4.07
C GLY A 393 -8.72 -6.59 -3.59
N ILE A 394 -8.27 -6.38 -2.35
CA ILE A 394 -8.04 -5.03 -1.80
C ILE A 394 -7.15 -4.20 -2.73
N ASP A 395 -7.45 -2.92 -2.83
CA ASP A 395 -6.74 -1.92 -3.61
C ASP A 395 -5.40 -1.48 -2.99
N LEU A 396 -4.64 -2.47 -2.53
CA LEU A 396 -3.25 -2.32 -2.08
C LEU A 396 -2.40 -3.47 -2.60
N PRO A 397 -1.14 -3.22 -2.98
CA PRO A 397 -0.26 -4.27 -3.49
C PRO A 397 0.24 -5.20 -2.38
N GLY A 398 0.58 -6.42 -2.77
CA GLY A 398 1.32 -7.34 -1.92
C GLY A 398 0.47 -8.18 -0.96
N GLU A 399 -0.85 -8.30 -1.15
CA GLU A 399 -1.68 -9.19 -0.35
C GLU A 399 -1.17 -10.62 -0.39
N ALA A 400 -0.90 -11.22 0.78
CA ALA A 400 -0.44 -12.59 0.90
C ALA A 400 -1.60 -13.59 0.73
N GLY A 401 -1.30 -14.74 0.15
CA GLY A 401 -2.27 -15.84 0.01
C GLY A 401 -2.44 -16.66 1.27
N THR A 402 -3.56 -17.34 1.40
CA THR A 402 -3.83 -18.31 2.47
C THR A 402 -2.86 -19.50 2.39
N ILE A 403 -2.32 -19.89 3.54
CA ILE A 403 -1.54 -21.13 3.71
C ILE A 403 -2.45 -22.17 4.34
N MET A 404 -2.88 -23.17 3.56
CA MET A 404 -3.87 -24.17 3.96
C MET A 404 -3.48 -25.56 3.47
N HIS A 405 -3.83 -26.59 4.26
CA HIS A 405 -3.75 -27.97 3.81
C HIS A 405 -4.61 -28.20 2.56
N GLN A 406 -4.14 -29.00 1.63
CA GLN A 406 -5.00 -29.45 0.52
C GLN A 406 -6.08 -30.41 1.07
N ALA A 407 -7.30 -30.33 0.53
CA ALA A 407 -8.42 -31.15 1.00
C ALA A 407 -8.09 -32.66 1.07
N LYS A 408 -7.38 -33.18 0.07
CA LYS A 408 -6.95 -34.60 0.00
C LYS A 408 -5.97 -35.03 1.11
N ASN A 409 -5.28 -34.05 1.74
CA ASN A 409 -4.29 -34.27 2.79
C ASN A 409 -4.82 -33.90 4.19
N MET A 410 -6.11 -33.53 4.29
CA MET A 410 -6.72 -33.13 5.56
C MET A 410 -7.42 -34.33 6.17
N GLY A 411 -6.86 -34.87 7.25
CA GLY A 411 -7.49 -35.87 8.11
C GLY A 411 -8.39 -35.24 9.18
N ASN A 412 -8.92 -36.09 10.08
CA ASN A 412 -9.77 -35.63 11.19
C ASN A 412 -9.02 -34.69 12.15
N VAL A 413 -7.74 -34.94 12.38
CA VAL A 413 -6.91 -34.15 13.32
C VAL A 413 -6.67 -32.75 12.75
N GLU A 414 -6.34 -32.63 11.46
CA GLU A 414 -6.18 -31.35 10.77
C GLU A 414 -7.51 -30.59 10.75
N LEU A 415 -8.61 -31.25 10.38
CA LEU A 415 -9.95 -30.67 10.37
C LEU A 415 -10.34 -30.15 11.76
N ALA A 416 -10.04 -30.94 12.80
CA ALA A 416 -10.31 -30.54 14.18
C ALA A 416 -9.55 -29.28 14.59
N THR A 417 -8.25 -29.16 14.21
CA THR A 417 -7.44 -27.99 14.54
C THR A 417 -7.84 -26.77 13.72
N VAL A 418 -8.15 -26.94 12.44
CA VAL A 418 -8.67 -25.89 11.56
C VAL A 418 -10.00 -25.33 12.08
N SER A 419 -10.87 -26.17 12.66
CA SER A 419 -12.20 -25.76 13.17
C SER A 419 -12.15 -24.71 14.28
N PHE A 420 -11.02 -24.55 14.96
CA PHE A 420 -10.83 -23.49 15.95
C PHE A 420 -9.65 -22.53 15.61
N GLY A 421 -9.21 -22.53 14.34
CA GLY A 421 -8.30 -21.52 13.78
C GLY A 421 -6.81 -21.82 13.94
N GLN A 422 -6.41 -23.09 13.97
CA GLN A 422 -5.00 -23.51 14.02
C GLN A 422 -4.62 -24.40 12.82
N SER A 423 -3.33 -24.57 12.57
CA SER A 423 -2.75 -25.40 11.49
C SER A 423 -2.96 -24.85 10.08
N PHE A 424 -3.32 -23.60 9.94
CA PHE A 424 -3.37 -22.84 8.68
C PHE A 424 -3.17 -21.36 8.98
N GLN A 425 -2.93 -20.56 7.93
CA GLN A 425 -2.70 -19.12 8.10
C GLN A 425 -3.47 -18.32 7.06
N ILE A 426 -4.02 -17.18 7.50
CA ILE A 426 -4.70 -16.18 6.66
C ILE A 426 -4.21 -14.78 7.04
N THR A 427 -4.44 -13.81 6.16
CA THR A 427 -4.15 -12.41 6.47
C THR A 427 -5.24 -11.80 7.37
N PRO A 428 -4.92 -10.77 8.17
CA PRO A 428 -5.93 -10.02 8.93
C PRO A 428 -7.06 -9.46 8.05
N ILE A 429 -6.73 -8.90 6.88
CA ILE A 429 -7.75 -8.36 5.96
C ILE A 429 -8.69 -9.47 5.46
N GLN A 430 -8.16 -10.66 5.19
CA GLN A 430 -8.98 -11.79 4.75
C GLN A 430 -9.94 -12.25 5.84
N LEU A 431 -9.50 -12.29 7.11
CA LEU A 431 -10.38 -12.59 8.25
C LEU A 431 -11.48 -11.52 8.38
N ALA A 432 -11.11 -10.23 8.37
CA ALA A 432 -12.06 -9.13 8.52
C ALA A 432 -13.10 -9.11 7.39
N THR A 433 -12.66 -9.23 6.12
CA THR A 433 -13.56 -9.29 4.96
C THR A 433 -14.50 -10.50 5.01
N THR A 434 -13.99 -11.66 5.42
CA THR A 434 -14.81 -12.85 5.55
C THR A 434 -15.85 -12.66 6.65
N VAL A 435 -15.47 -12.21 7.86
CA VAL A 435 -16.43 -11.98 8.93
C VAL A 435 -17.44 -10.90 8.56
N SER A 436 -17.03 -9.82 7.88
CA SER A 436 -17.94 -8.81 7.33
C SER A 436 -19.05 -9.45 6.50
N SER A 437 -18.71 -10.39 5.61
CA SER A 437 -19.69 -11.09 4.77
C SER A 437 -20.63 -12.01 5.57
N LEU A 438 -20.23 -12.46 6.76
CA LEU A 438 -21.04 -13.33 7.61
C LEU A 438 -22.01 -12.54 8.51
N ILE A 439 -21.76 -11.25 8.72
CA ILE A 439 -22.59 -10.40 9.60
C ILE A 439 -23.42 -9.35 8.84
N ASN A 440 -23.26 -9.24 7.52
CA ASN A 440 -23.96 -8.28 6.66
C ASN A 440 -25.02 -8.90 5.73
N GLY A 441 -25.51 -10.11 6.04
CA GLY A 441 -26.49 -10.81 5.21
C GLY A 441 -25.88 -11.60 4.05
N GLY A 442 -24.63 -11.99 4.13
CA GLY A 442 -23.99 -12.85 3.12
C GLY A 442 -23.51 -12.13 1.87
N ARG A 443 -23.13 -10.86 1.97
CA ARG A 443 -22.53 -10.05 0.89
C ARG A 443 -21.02 -9.93 1.10
N ARG A 444 -20.22 -10.59 0.27
CA ARG A 444 -18.76 -10.43 0.28
C ARG A 444 -18.39 -9.27 -0.62
N ILE A 445 -18.01 -8.18 -0.03
CA ILE A 445 -17.62 -6.94 -0.69
C ILE A 445 -16.10 -6.85 -0.68
N THR A 446 -15.51 -6.46 -1.80
CA THR A 446 -14.05 -6.22 -1.88
C THR A 446 -13.67 -5.07 -0.94
N PRO A 447 -12.77 -5.28 0.04
CA PRO A 447 -12.31 -4.20 0.90
C PRO A 447 -11.49 -3.19 0.09
N HIS A 448 -11.60 -1.89 0.42
CA HIS A 448 -10.93 -0.85 -0.36
C HIS A 448 -10.70 0.43 0.43
N PHE A 449 -9.78 1.23 -0.06
CA PHE A 449 -9.48 2.58 0.41
C PHE A 449 -9.93 3.65 -0.59
N GLY A 450 -9.71 3.46 -1.89
CA GLY A 450 -10.14 4.42 -2.91
C GLY A 450 -11.66 4.49 -3.02
N VAL A 451 -12.21 5.70 -3.09
CA VAL A 451 -13.66 5.93 -3.22
C VAL A 451 -13.98 6.66 -4.52
N ALA A 452 -13.23 7.71 -4.82
CA ALA A 452 -13.47 8.52 -6.01
C ALA A 452 -12.17 9.15 -6.53
N VAL A 453 -12.21 9.52 -7.79
CA VAL A 453 -11.18 10.33 -8.46
C VAL A 453 -11.76 11.72 -8.72
N GLU A 454 -11.03 12.76 -8.34
CA GLU A 454 -11.43 14.16 -8.51
C GLU A 454 -10.44 14.88 -9.44
N ASP A 455 -10.94 15.86 -10.17
CA ASP A 455 -10.10 16.75 -10.97
C ASP A 455 -9.38 17.80 -10.10
N GLU A 456 -8.68 18.74 -10.74
CA GLU A 456 -7.97 19.84 -10.06
C GLU A 456 -8.91 20.82 -9.31
N ASN A 457 -10.20 20.89 -9.71
CA ASN A 457 -11.22 21.75 -9.12
C ASN A 457 -11.94 21.06 -7.95
N GLY A 458 -11.71 19.76 -7.73
CA GLY A 458 -12.38 18.94 -6.72
C GLY A 458 -13.73 18.37 -7.20
N GLU A 459 -13.98 18.36 -8.51
CA GLU A 459 -15.16 17.71 -9.09
C GLU A 459 -14.88 16.21 -9.27
N VAL A 460 -15.83 15.37 -8.86
CA VAL A 460 -15.70 13.91 -9.02
C VAL A 460 -15.84 13.56 -10.51
N ILE A 461 -14.78 13.04 -11.09
CA ILE A 461 -14.73 12.58 -12.48
C ILE A 461 -14.97 11.07 -12.61
N GLN A 462 -14.75 10.31 -11.54
CA GLN A 462 -14.98 8.87 -11.49
C GLN A 462 -15.26 8.41 -10.06
N GLU A 463 -16.35 7.69 -9.84
CA GLU A 463 -16.55 6.87 -8.64
C GLU A 463 -15.90 5.50 -8.85
N LEU A 464 -15.23 4.99 -7.82
CA LEU A 464 -14.54 3.70 -7.87
C LEU A 464 -15.50 2.61 -7.39
N GLU A 465 -15.79 1.65 -8.26
CA GLU A 465 -16.70 0.54 -7.97
C GLU A 465 -15.91 -0.74 -7.66
N TYR A 466 -16.41 -1.50 -6.69
CA TYR A 466 -15.75 -2.72 -6.23
C TYR A 466 -16.68 -3.94 -6.35
N PRO A 467 -16.14 -5.12 -6.72
CA PRO A 467 -16.93 -6.33 -6.84
C PRO A 467 -17.64 -6.73 -5.55
N VAL A 468 -18.90 -7.12 -5.69
CA VAL A 468 -19.73 -7.66 -4.61
C VAL A 468 -20.23 -9.05 -5.00
N LYS A 469 -19.90 -10.06 -4.19
CA LYS A 469 -20.42 -11.42 -4.33
C LYS A 469 -21.51 -11.66 -3.29
N THR A 470 -22.74 -11.86 -3.75
CA THR A 470 -23.91 -12.11 -2.90
C THR A 470 -24.17 -13.60 -2.66
N GLY A 471 -24.97 -13.93 -1.63
CA GLY A 471 -25.39 -15.28 -1.36
C GLY A 471 -24.28 -16.21 -0.82
N VAL A 472 -23.24 -15.64 -0.20
CA VAL A 472 -22.20 -16.46 0.47
C VAL A 472 -22.73 -17.11 1.74
N LEU A 473 -23.78 -16.52 2.32
CA LEU A 473 -24.50 -17.00 3.50
C LEU A 473 -25.97 -16.57 3.40
N SER A 474 -26.89 -17.28 4.06
CA SER A 474 -28.28 -16.83 4.20
C SER A 474 -28.40 -15.72 5.23
N GLU A 475 -29.40 -14.81 5.05
CA GLU A 475 -29.69 -13.76 6.03
C GLU A 475 -30.03 -14.36 7.40
N GLU A 476 -30.84 -15.44 7.44
CA GLU A 476 -31.19 -16.14 8.68
C GLU A 476 -29.95 -16.62 9.45
N THR A 477 -28.97 -17.19 8.75
CA THR A 477 -27.71 -17.61 9.39
C THR A 477 -26.88 -16.42 9.84
N SER A 478 -26.87 -15.34 9.07
CA SER A 478 -26.20 -14.09 9.43
C SER A 478 -26.78 -13.49 10.73
N GLU A 479 -28.10 -13.47 10.88
CA GLU A 479 -28.79 -13.03 12.11
C GLU A 479 -28.41 -13.90 13.32
N LYS A 480 -28.41 -15.23 13.17
CA LYS A 480 -27.98 -16.16 14.23
C LYS A 480 -26.53 -15.89 14.65
N ILE A 481 -25.63 -15.62 13.69
CA ILE A 481 -24.23 -15.31 13.98
C ILE A 481 -24.13 -13.99 14.77
N ARG A 482 -24.81 -12.93 14.33
CA ARG A 482 -24.85 -11.64 15.05
C ARG A 482 -25.33 -11.82 16.48
N TYR A 483 -26.44 -12.55 16.68
CA TYR A 483 -26.97 -12.87 17.99
C TYR A 483 -25.96 -13.62 18.87
N ILE A 484 -25.35 -14.70 18.36
CA ILE A 484 -24.38 -15.49 19.13
C ILE A 484 -23.18 -14.65 19.53
N LEU A 485 -22.67 -13.81 18.60
CA LEU A 485 -21.50 -12.96 18.84
C LEU A 485 -21.80 -11.81 19.81
N GLU A 486 -23.04 -11.31 19.84
CA GLU A 486 -23.50 -10.38 20.87
C GLU A 486 -23.46 -11.07 22.25
N LYS A 487 -23.96 -12.33 22.36
CA LYS A 487 -23.89 -13.10 23.62
C LYS A 487 -22.46 -13.39 24.09
N VAL A 488 -21.51 -13.54 23.17
CA VAL A 488 -20.08 -13.66 23.51
C VAL A 488 -19.56 -12.40 24.21
N VAL A 489 -20.04 -11.22 23.82
CA VAL A 489 -19.64 -9.95 24.44
C VAL A 489 -20.44 -9.65 25.69
N SER A 490 -21.76 -9.80 25.65
CA SER A 490 -22.60 -9.46 26.81
C SER A 490 -22.46 -10.44 27.98
N GLN A 491 -22.21 -11.73 27.72
CA GLN A 491 -22.25 -12.79 28.74
C GLN A 491 -21.02 -13.72 28.74
N GLY A 492 -20.11 -13.58 27.77
CA GLY A 492 -19.03 -14.54 27.54
C GLY A 492 -17.62 -13.98 27.69
N SER A 493 -16.70 -14.60 26.94
CA SER A 493 -15.26 -14.30 26.93
C SER A 493 -14.92 -12.91 26.42
N GLY A 494 -15.84 -12.24 25.71
CA GLY A 494 -15.68 -10.92 25.14
C GLY A 494 -16.14 -9.76 26.04
N LYS A 495 -16.58 -9.99 27.27
CA LYS A 495 -17.22 -9.00 28.13
C LYS A 495 -16.47 -7.69 28.35
N ASN A 496 -15.13 -7.72 28.22
CA ASN A 496 -14.32 -6.51 28.35
C ASN A 496 -14.44 -5.55 27.13
N ALA A 497 -15.13 -5.96 26.06
CA ALA A 497 -15.50 -5.10 24.96
C ALA A 497 -16.90 -4.50 25.07
N ALA A 498 -17.67 -4.86 26.11
CA ALA A 498 -19.02 -4.34 26.31
C ALA A 498 -18.99 -2.84 26.62
N ILE A 499 -19.93 -2.09 26.02
CA ILE A 499 -20.12 -0.65 26.19
C ILE A 499 -21.57 -0.43 26.55
N GLU A 500 -21.80 0.33 27.63
CA GLU A 500 -23.17 0.65 28.07
C GLU A 500 -23.90 1.46 26.99
N GLY A 501 -25.12 1.10 26.70
CA GLY A 501 -25.93 1.73 25.66
C GLY A 501 -25.70 1.19 24.26
N TYR A 502 -24.64 0.44 23.98
CA TYR A 502 -24.35 -0.12 22.66
C TYR A 502 -24.43 -1.65 22.65
N THR A 503 -24.89 -2.20 21.54
CA THR A 503 -24.82 -3.63 21.27
C THR A 503 -23.55 -3.95 20.50
N ILE A 504 -22.67 -4.70 21.13
CA ILE A 504 -21.39 -5.12 20.54
C ILE A 504 -21.41 -6.62 20.31
N GLY A 505 -21.12 -7.04 19.08
CA GLY A 505 -20.82 -8.44 18.78
C GLY A 505 -19.31 -8.64 18.65
N GLY A 506 -18.81 -9.84 18.98
CA GLY A 506 -17.38 -10.05 18.80
C GLY A 506 -16.85 -11.40 19.27
N LYS A 507 -15.56 -11.62 19.03
CA LYS A 507 -14.86 -12.87 19.38
C LYS A 507 -13.42 -12.61 19.77
N THR A 508 -13.00 -13.17 20.90
CA THR A 508 -11.62 -13.18 21.38
C THR A 508 -10.82 -14.32 20.77
N ALA A 509 -9.53 -14.13 20.57
CA ALA A 509 -8.59 -15.21 20.32
C ALA A 509 -7.25 -15.00 21.02
N THR A 510 -6.58 -16.11 21.25
CA THR A 510 -5.18 -16.16 21.70
C THR A 510 -4.57 -17.35 20.99
N SER A 511 -3.61 -17.10 20.12
CA SER A 511 -2.89 -18.13 19.38
C SER A 511 -1.40 -18.09 19.69
N GLN A 512 -0.76 -19.25 19.66
CA GLN A 512 0.68 -19.36 19.85
C GLN A 512 1.35 -19.32 18.48
N THR A 513 2.41 -18.50 18.32
CA THR A 513 3.17 -18.42 17.07
C THR A 513 4.00 -19.67 16.79
N LEU A 514 4.41 -19.84 15.55
CA LEU A 514 5.38 -20.86 15.16
C LEU A 514 6.81 -20.28 15.17
N PRO A 515 7.82 -21.05 15.57
CA PRO A 515 7.73 -22.37 16.18
C PRO A 515 7.17 -22.28 17.62
N ARG A 516 6.34 -23.24 18.03
CA ARG A 516 5.70 -23.20 19.35
C ARG A 516 6.67 -23.23 20.52
N SER A 517 7.90 -23.71 20.29
CA SER A 517 9.01 -23.69 21.25
C SER A 517 9.45 -22.25 21.64
N ALA A 518 9.17 -21.24 20.79
CA ALA A 518 9.47 -19.85 21.11
C ALA A 518 8.57 -19.27 22.20
N ASN A 519 7.46 -19.96 22.54
CA ASN A 519 6.49 -19.55 23.55
C ASN A 519 5.97 -18.11 23.39
N ARG A 520 5.78 -17.68 22.13
CA ARG A 520 5.28 -16.37 21.75
C ARG A 520 3.82 -16.46 21.37
N TYR A 521 3.05 -15.41 21.66
CA TYR A 521 1.60 -15.41 21.50
C TYR A 521 1.13 -14.22 20.63
N ILE A 522 -0.01 -14.43 19.99
CA ILE A 522 -0.79 -13.38 19.32
C ILE A 522 -2.12 -13.30 20.06
N SER A 523 -2.43 -12.10 20.55
CA SER A 523 -3.68 -11.80 21.23
C SER A 523 -4.55 -10.98 20.29
N SER A 524 -5.79 -11.41 20.06
CA SER A 524 -6.67 -10.69 19.16
C SER A 524 -8.11 -10.62 19.65
N PHE A 525 -8.79 -9.60 19.18
CA PHE A 525 -10.24 -9.43 19.32
C PHE A 525 -10.80 -8.86 18.02
N LEU A 526 -11.83 -9.52 17.51
CA LEU A 526 -12.65 -9.01 16.43
C LEU A 526 -14.00 -8.59 17.02
N GLY A 527 -14.37 -7.33 16.84
CA GLY A 527 -15.64 -6.78 17.31
C GLY A 527 -16.36 -6.01 16.23
N PHE A 528 -17.66 -5.88 16.33
CA PHE A 528 -18.48 -5.06 15.43
C PHE A 528 -19.66 -4.42 16.19
N ALA A 529 -20.14 -3.32 15.67
CA ALA A 529 -21.22 -2.52 16.25
C ALA A 529 -22.03 -1.78 15.17
N PRO A 530 -23.35 -1.51 15.42
CA PRO A 530 -24.21 -2.22 16.36
C PRO A 530 -24.36 -3.70 16.00
N ALA A 531 -24.64 -4.57 16.96
CA ALA A 531 -24.72 -6.01 16.68
C ALA A 531 -25.85 -6.38 15.71
N GLU A 532 -26.98 -5.66 15.77
CA GLU A 532 -28.16 -5.91 14.93
C GLU A 532 -27.94 -5.48 13.47
N ASN A 533 -27.26 -4.34 13.26
CA ASN A 533 -26.96 -3.78 11.95
C ASN A 533 -25.53 -3.24 11.92
N PRO A 534 -24.54 -4.10 11.72
CA PRO A 534 -23.13 -3.72 11.82
C PRO A 534 -22.75 -2.61 10.84
N GLN A 535 -22.27 -1.47 11.38
CA GLN A 535 -21.78 -0.32 10.62
C GLN A 535 -20.25 -0.21 10.68
N VAL A 536 -19.65 -0.80 11.70
CA VAL A 536 -18.20 -0.84 11.86
C VAL A 536 -17.76 -2.19 12.40
N LEU A 537 -16.70 -2.73 11.83
CA LEU A 537 -15.97 -3.91 12.29
C LEU A 537 -14.55 -3.49 12.64
N ALA A 538 -14.07 -3.91 13.83
CA ALA A 538 -12.70 -3.68 14.28
C ALA A 538 -12.01 -5.03 14.52
N LEU A 539 -10.80 -5.19 13.99
CA LEU A 539 -9.92 -6.31 14.28
C LEU A 539 -8.63 -5.78 14.90
N CYS A 540 -8.43 -6.07 16.19
CA CYS A 540 -7.18 -5.74 16.91
C CYS A 540 -6.33 -6.99 17.08
N ILE A 541 -5.04 -6.90 16.73
CA ILE A 541 -4.05 -7.98 16.82
C ILE A 541 -2.80 -7.44 17.51
N ILE A 542 -2.44 -8.05 18.65
CA ILE A 542 -1.26 -7.70 19.46
C ILE A 542 -0.26 -8.85 19.37
N HIS A 543 0.91 -8.58 18.84
CA HIS A 543 1.95 -9.58 18.61
C HIS A 543 2.97 -9.59 19.75
N ASP A 544 3.22 -10.78 20.29
CA ASP A 544 4.20 -11.07 21.33
C ASP A 544 4.10 -10.15 22.56
N PRO A 545 2.90 -9.94 23.16
CA PRO A 545 2.75 -9.14 24.36
C PRO A 545 3.44 -9.82 25.54
N LYS A 546 4.02 -9.02 26.46
CA LYS A 546 4.63 -9.53 27.69
C LYS A 546 3.61 -9.60 28.82
N GLY A 547 3.82 -10.53 29.74
CA GLY A 547 2.94 -10.77 30.89
C GLY A 547 1.61 -11.43 30.47
N ILE A 548 0.49 -10.76 30.72
CA ILE A 548 -0.84 -11.27 30.36
C ILE A 548 -1.07 -11.15 28.86
N TYR A 549 -1.34 -12.27 28.20
CA TYR A 549 -1.48 -12.40 26.76
C TYR A 549 -2.86 -12.89 26.27
N TYR A 550 -3.88 -12.88 27.12
CA TYR A 550 -5.22 -13.32 26.69
C TYR A 550 -5.95 -12.21 25.92
N GLY A 551 -6.43 -12.52 24.70
CA GLY A 551 -7.09 -11.55 23.83
C GLY A 551 -8.30 -10.86 24.47
N GLY A 552 -9.10 -11.59 25.26
CA GLY A 552 -10.20 -11.02 26.03
C GLY A 552 -9.77 -10.04 27.13
N THR A 553 -8.51 -10.11 27.58
CA THR A 553 -7.98 -9.24 28.64
C THR A 553 -7.25 -8.03 28.09
N ILE A 554 -6.56 -8.16 26.93
CA ILE A 554 -5.72 -7.07 26.43
C ILE A 554 -6.18 -6.50 25.08
N ALA A 555 -6.79 -7.29 24.18
CA ALA A 555 -7.26 -6.81 22.88
C ALA A 555 -8.72 -6.32 22.90
N ALA A 556 -9.60 -6.98 23.66
CA ALA A 556 -11.00 -6.56 23.79
C ALA A 556 -11.15 -5.15 24.40
N PRO A 557 -10.43 -4.76 25.48
CA PRO A 557 -10.46 -3.38 25.98
C PRO A 557 -9.98 -2.33 24.98
N VAL A 558 -9.02 -2.66 24.11
CA VAL A 558 -8.56 -1.75 23.05
C VAL A 558 -9.70 -1.43 22.09
N VAL A 559 -10.40 -2.47 21.59
CA VAL A 559 -11.56 -2.27 20.70
C VAL A 559 -12.69 -1.54 21.40
N ARG A 560 -12.94 -1.81 22.71
CA ARG A 560 -13.86 -1.03 23.51
C ARG A 560 -13.51 0.46 23.50
N THR A 561 -12.29 0.82 23.83
CA THR A 561 -11.84 2.22 23.86
C THR A 561 -11.99 2.88 22.48
N ILE A 562 -11.68 2.15 21.39
CA ILE A 562 -11.88 2.64 20.03
C ILE A 562 -13.36 2.90 19.77
N PHE A 563 -14.24 1.96 20.05
CA PHE A 563 -15.68 2.10 19.81
C PHE A 563 -16.32 3.20 20.68
N GLU A 564 -15.89 3.39 21.93
CA GLU A 564 -16.36 4.48 22.80
C GLU A 564 -16.14 5.87 22.17
N ASN A 565 -15.11 6.03 21.32
CA ASN A 565 -14.81 7.27 20.62
C ASN A 565 -15.38 7.30 19.19
N VAL A 566 -15.24 6.20 18.45
CA VAL A 566 -15.56 6.14 17.02
C VAL A 566 -17.08 6.07 16.78
N LEU A 567 -17.85 5.31 17.58
CA LEU A 567 -19.29 5.18 17.37
C LEU A 567 -20.03 6.53 17.46
N PRO A 568 -19.83 7.34 18.52
CA PRO A 568 -20.44 8.68 18.57
C PRO A 568 -19.94 9.60 17.45
N TYR A 569 -18.65 9.54 17.10
CA TYR A 569 -18.08 10.33 16.03
C TYR A 569 -18.70 10.01 14.65
N MET A 570 -19.05 8.75 14.40
CA MET A 570 -19.76 8.29 13.20
C MET A 570 -21.27 8.57 13.24
N GLY A 571 -21.79 9.15 14.35
CA GLY A 571 -23.23 9.37 14.52
C GLY A 571 -24.02 8.10 14.84
N ILE A 572 -23.34 7.04 15.26
CA ILE A 572 -23.98 5.79 15.70
C ILE A 572 -24.38 5.96 17.17
N ASN A 573 -25.67 6.19 17.40
CA ASN A 573 -26.20 6.45 18.73
C ASN A 573 -26.40 5.16 19.54
N GLY A 574 -26.20 5.26 20.84
CA GLY A 574 -26.58 4.18 21.78
C GLY A 574 -28.10 4.14 21.99
N ARG A 575 -28.62 2.96 22.39
CA ARG A 575 -30.07 2.75 22.61
C ARG A 575 -30.77 3.75 23.57
N ASN A 576 -30.00 4.44 24.43
CA ASN A 576 -30.54 5.41 25.39
C ASN A 576 -30.53 6.86 24.85
N GLN A 577 -30.17 7.10 23.61
CA GLN A 577 -30.11 8.44 22.96
C GLN A 577 -31.19 8.62 21.87
N GLU A 578 -32.02 7.61 21.65
CA GLU A 578 -33.12 7.65 20.67
C GLU A 578 -34.47 8.11 21.24
N GLU A 579 -34.51 8.59 22.52
CA GLU A 579 -35.72 9.19 23.11
C GLU A 579 -35.72 10.73 23.09
#